data_d166cc890fba362e1d6a078947a1e750
#
_entry.id   d166cc890fba362e1d6a078947a1e750
#
_cell.length_a   1.000
_cell.length_b   1.000
_cell.length_c   1.000
_cell.angle_alpha   90.00
_cell.angle_beta   90.00
_cell.angle_gamma   90.00
#
_symmetry.space_group_name_H-M   'P 1'
#
loop_
_entity.id
_entity.type
_entity.pdbx_description
1 polymer ?
#
loop_
_entity_poly.entity_id
_entity_poly.type
_entity_poly.pdbx_seq_one_letter_code
_entity_poly.pdbx_strand_id
1 'polypeptide(L)'
;SKQEFLEAAMHIQGVYVPSFYEDSYNPDGTLCALTPTHGAPATVKKSIVSDMNKCYYPDSFVVPFIDIVHDRAVEEIFRGCIRGCRFCQAGFIYRPIREKSVETINRQSKALIDSTGYDELSLCSLSTSDHSCVNEMLTSLIDWTVRDKINLSLPSLRVDNFSDELVDKLSKVRRSGLTFAPEAGTQ
;
A
#
# COMPACT_ATOMS: atom_id res chain seq x y z
N SER A 1 -7.14 24.34 -24.55
CA SER A 1 -6.27 25.09 -23.61
C SER A 1 -6.06 24.33 -22.31
N LYS A 2 -5.10 24.75 -21.48
CA LYS A 2 -4.91 24.18 -20.13
C LYS A 2 -6.17 24.35 -19.27
N GLN A 3 -6.83 25.50 -19.40
CA GLN A 3 -8.06 25.80 -18.66
C GLN A 3 -9.18 24.83 -19.02
N GLU A 4 -9.47 24.62 -20.28
CA GLU A 4 -10.48 23.68 -20.76
C GLU A 4 -10.18 22.24 -20.29
N PHE A 5 -8.91 21.84 -20.28
CA PHE A 5 -8.50 20.55 -19.76
C PHE A 5 -8.82 20.40 -18.26
N LEU A 6 -8.50 21.42 -17.45
CA LEU A 6 -8.78 21.41 -16.01
C LEU A 6 -10.28 21.42 -15.71
N GLU A 7 -11.07 22.19 -16.49
CA GLU A 7 -12.53 22.19 -16.41
C GLU A 7 -13.14 20.83 -16.75
N ALA A 8 -12.62 20.15 -17.76
CA ALA A 8 -13.03 18.78 -18.06
C ALA A 8 -12.59 17.78 -16.97
N ALA A 9 -11.39 17.92 -16.44
CA ALA A 9 -10.81 17.01 -15.44
C ALA A 9 -11.57 17.06 -14.10
N MET A 10 -12.10 18.22 -13.67
CA MET A 10 -12.83 18.33 -12.41
C MET A 10 -14.12 17.50 -12.35
N HIS A 11 -14.67 17.08 -13.50
CA HIS A 11 -15.84 16.22 -13.59
C HIS A 11 -15.52 14.72 -13.46
N ILE A 12 -14.23 14.36 -13.43
CA ILE A 12 -13.79 12.98 -13.20
C ILE A 12 -13.84 12.71 -11.69
N GLN A 13 -14.50 11.64 -11.28
CA GLN A 13 -14.60 11.27 -9.88
C GLN A 13 -13.22 11.10 -9.22
N GLY A 14 -13.00 11.81 -8.13
CA GLY A 14 -11.74 11.75 -7.36
C GLY A 14 -10.68 12.75 -7.82
N VAL A 15 -10.91 13.50 -8.89
CA VAL A 15 -9.98 14.53 -9.34
C VAL A 15 -10.27 15.84 -8.61
N TYR A 16 -9.26 16.36 -7.93
CA TYR A 16 -9.26 17.66 -7.27
C TYR A 16 -8.36 18.60 -8.05
N VAL A 17 -8.88 19.76 -8.43
CA VAL A 17 -8.16 20.80 -9.16
C VAL A 17 -7.91 21.98 -8.21
N PRO A 18 -6.73 22.07 -7.55
CA PRO A 18 -6.48 23.08 -6.51
C PRO A 18 -6.74 24.51 -6.93
N SER A 19 -6.43 24.86 -8.19
CA SER A 19 -6.62 26.23 -8.74
C SER A 19 -8.09 26.67 -8.85
N PHE A 20 -9.05 25.75 -8.60
CA PHE A 20 -10.48 26.04 -8.63
C PHE A 20 -11.06 26.20 -7.21
N TYR A 21 -10.20 26.41 -6.22
CA TYR A 21 -10.60 26.66 -4.84
C TYR A 21 -9.81 27.83 -4.29
N GLU A 22 -10.52 28.75 -3.67
CA GLU A 22 -9.95 29.92 -2.98
C GLU A 22 -9.99 29.68 -1.48
N ASP A 23 -8.83 29.78 -0.85
CA ASP A 23 -8.70 29.70 0.60
C ASP A 23 -8.86 31.07 1.25
N SER A 24 -9.51 31.10 2.39
CA SER A 24 -9.62 32.29 3.25
C SER A 24 -9.22 31.95 4.67
N TYR A 25 -8.63 32.93 5.37
CA TYR A 25 -8.09 32.75 6.70
C TYR A 25 -8.73 33.72 7.69
N ASN A 26 -8.86 33.28 8.93
CA ASN A 26 -9.22 34.11 10.06
C ASN A 26 -8.04 35.03 10.46
N PRO A 27 -8.28 36.09 11.27
CA PRO A 27 -7.23 36.97 11.73
C PRO A 27 -6.11 36.27 12.54
N ASP A 28 -6.40 35.11 13.13
CA ASP A 28 -5.46 34.27 13.88
C ASP A 28 -4.64 33.32 13.01
N GLY A 29 -4.83 33.36 11.68
CA GLY A 29 -4.13 32.51 10.72
C GLY A 29 -4.73 31.12 10.54
N THR A 30 -5.85 30.79 11.19
CA THR A 30 -6.54 29.53 10.95
C THR A 30 -7.36 29.57 9.66
N LEU A 31 -7.49 28.43 8.95
CA LEU A 31 -8.30 28.32 7.76
C LEU A 31 -9.76 28.60 8.09
N CYS A 32 -10.35 29.61 7.43
CA CYS A 32 -11.77 29.96 7.56
C CYS A 32 -12.63 29.15 6.60
N ALA A 33 -12.29 29.19 5.30
CA ALA A 33 -13.05 28.50 4.28
C ALA A 33 -12.16 28.12 3.10
N LEU A 34 -12.59 27.08 2.38
CA LEU A 34 -12.11 26.72 1.05
C LEU A 34 -13.30 26.79 0.09
N THR A 35 -13.35 27.86 -0.71
CA THR A 35 -14.50 28.18 -1.56
C THR A 35 -14.29 27.69 -2.99
N PRO A 36 -15.16 26.81 -3.53
CA PRO A 36 -15.05 26.39 -4.92
C PRO A 36 -15.35 27.53 -5.89
N THR A 37 -14.60 27.60 -6.97
CA THR A 37 -14.76 28.52 -8.11
C THR A 37 -14.91 27.71 -9.39
N HIS A 38 -15.14 28.36 -10.54
CA HIS A 38 -15.25 27.71 -11.86
C HIS A 38 -16.26 26.56 -11.94
N GLY A 39 -17.26 26.53 -11.05
CA GLY A 39 -18.22 25.43 -11.00
C GLY A 39 -17.69 24.14 -10.36
N ALA A 40 -16.53 24.19 -9.67
CA ALA A 40 -15.98 23.05 -8.98
C ALA A 40 -16.90 22.57 -7.84
N PRO A 41 -16.93 21.26 -7.54
CA PRO A 41 -17.77 20.72 -6.48
C PRO A 41 -17.26 21.16 -5.10
N ALA A 42 -18.16 21.45 -4.16
CA ALA A 42 -17.80 21.80 -2.78
C ALA A 42 -17.04 20.67 -2.06
N THR A 43 -17.22 19.44 -2.48
CA THR A 43 -16.55 18.25 -1.94
C THR A 43 -16.15 17.32 -3.07
N VAL A 44 -14.89 16.93 -3.09
CA VAL A 44 -14.39 15.92 -4.03
C VAL A 44 -14.43 14.56 -3.37
N LYS A 45 -15.27 13.66 -3.90
CA LYS A 45 -15.39 12.30 -3.39
C LYS A 45 -14.26 11.43 -3.96
N LYS A 46 -13.42 10.91 -3.07
CA LYS A 46 -12.30 10.04 -3.43
C LYS A 46 -12.77 8.83 -4.25
N SER A 47 -12.07 8.55 -5.33
CA SER A 47 -12.24 7.30 -6.09
C SER A 47 -11.45 6.18 -5.40
N ILE A 48 -12.10 5.08 -5.12
CA ILE A 48 -11.51 3.91 -4.47
C ILE A 48 -11.83 2.64 -5.24
N VAL A 49 -10.89 1.71 -5.27
CA VAL A 49 -11.13 0.34 -5.69
C VAL A 49 -11.70 -0.40 -4.49
N SER A 50 -12.94 -0.85 -4.58
CA SER A 50 -13.66 -1.50 -3.48
C SER A 50 -13.25 -2.94 -3.23
N ASP A 51 -12.87 -3.67 -4.29
CA ASP A 51 -12.47 -5.07 -4.24
C ASP A 51 -11.07 -5.24 -4.85
N MET A 52 -10.07 -5.43 -3.99
CA MET A 52 -8.67 -5.59 -4.40
C MET A 52 -8.40 -6.92 -5.13
N ASN A 53 -9.27 -7.93 -4.97
CA ASN A 53 -9.11 -9.21 -5.66
C ASN A 53 -9.46 -9.11 -7.16
N LYS A 54 -10.28 -8.11 -7.52
CA LYS A 54 -10.70 -7.84 -8.90
C LYS A 54 -9.89 -6.74 -9.59
N CYS A 55 -8.91 -6.17 -8.90
CA CYS A 55 -8.00 -5.22 -9.52
C CYS A 55 -7.25 -5.88 -10.67
N TYR A 56 -7.06 -5.11 -11.75
CA TYR A 56 -6.11 -5.52 -12.78
C TYR A 56 -4.72 -5.74 -12.16
N TYR A 57 -4.13 -6.87 -12.50
CA TYR A 57 -2.79 -7.24 -12.12
C TYR A 57 -2.12 -7.94 -13.30
N PRO A 58 -0.97 -7.49 -13.79
CA PRO A 58 -0.30 -8.11 -14.91
C PRO A 58 0.27 -9.47 -14.50
N ASP A 59 0.06 -10.48 -15.34
CA ASP A 59 0.62 -11.82 -15.15
C ASP A 59 2.09 -11.91 -15.58
N SER A 60 2.57 -10.91 -16.32
CA SER A 60 3.95 -10.79 -16.76
C SER A 60 4.44 -9.36 -16.60
N PHE A 61 5.59 -9.20 -15.97
CA PHE A 61 6.19 -7.90 -15.68
C PHE A 61 7.40 -7.65 -16.57
N VAL A 62 7.61 -6.38 -16.92
CA VAL A 62 8.82 -5.93 -17.57
C VAL A 62 9.93 -5.82 -16.54
N VAL A 63 10.99 -6.58 -16.71
CA VAL A 63 12.18 -6.54 -15.84
C VAL A 63 13.20 -5.56 -16.43
N PRO A 64 13.80 -4.68 -15.64
CA PRO A 64 14.87 -3.79 -16.08
C PRO A 64 16.08 -4.55 -16.60
N PHE A 65 16.72 -4.04 -17.64
CA PHE A 65 17.94 -4.62 -18.21
C PHE A 65 19.22 -4.19 -17.49
N ILE A 66 19.10 -3.24 -16.56
CA ILE A 66 20.19 -2.71 -15.75
C ILE A 66 19.93 -3.01 -14.28
N ASP A 67 20.98 -3.04 -13.48
CA ASP A 67 20.87 -3.18 -12.03
C ASP A 67 20.05 -2.05 -11.42
N ILE A 68 19.11 -2.40 -10.54
CA ILE A 68 18.25 -1.48 -9.82
C ILE A 68 18.37 -1.69 -8.31
N VAL A 69 18.06 -0.65 -7.55
CA VAL A 69 18.18 -0.68 -6.06
C VAL A 69 17.22 -1.70 -5.42
N HIS A 70 16.05 -1.91 -6.01
CA HIS A 70 15.03 -2.84 -5.52
C HIS A 70 14.79 -3.97 -6.51
N ASP A 71 15.79 -4.83 -6.67
CA ASP A 71 15.78 -5.97 -7.60
C ASP A 71 14.99 -7.15 -7.01
N ARG A 72 13.67 -7.00 -6.94
CA ARG A 72 12.75 -7.97 -6.31
C ARG A 72 11.33 -7.85 -6.84
N ALA A 73 10.56 -8.93 -6.73
CA ALA A 73 9.12 -8.90 -6.93
C ALA A 73 8.41 -8.24 -5.74
N VAL A 74 7.43 -7.37 -6.00
CA VAL A 74 6.67 -6.69 -4.94
C VAL A 74 5.19 -6.97 -5.11
N GLU A 75 4.56 -7.54 -4.07
CA GLU A 75 3.13 -7.83 -4.02
C GLU A 75 2.42 -6.93 -3.02
N GLU A 76 1.47 -6.13 -3.50
CA GLU A 76 0.61 -5.31 -2.64
C GLU A 76 -0.50 -6.19 -2.04
N ILE A 77 -0.47 -6.39 -0.71
CA ILE A 77 -1.39 -7.29 -0.02
C ILE A 77 -2.69 -6.60 0.44
N PHE A 78 -2.62 -5.31 0.78
CA PHE A 78 -3.79 -4.49 1.09
C PHE A 78 -3.48 -2.99 1.01
N ARG A 79 -4.52 -2.18 0.91
CA ARG A 79 -4.47 -0.71 0.99
C ARG A 79 -5.18 -0.19 2.21
N GLY A 80 -4.64 0.89 2.76
CA GLY A 80 -5.16 1.53 3.96
C GLY A 80 -4.44 1.08 5.22
N CYS A 81 -4.82 1.65 6.36
CA CYS A 81 -4.30 1.30 7.67
C CYS A 81 -5.38 1.47 8.72
N ILE A 82 -5.55 0.49 9.61
CA ILE A 82 -6.52 0.54 10.72
C ILE A 82 -6.04 1.44 11.86
N ARG A 83 -4.73 1.68 11.92
CA ARG A 83 -4.11 2.44 13.00
C ARG A 83 -4.49 3.92 12.91
N GLY A 84 -4.60 4.57 14.02
CA GLY A 84 -4.95 5.98 14.10
C GLY A 84 -3.77 6.83 14.60
N CYS A 85 -2.54 6.51 14.21
CA CYS A 85 -1.34 7.22 14.65
C CYS A 85 -1.48 8.72 14.34
N ARG A 86 -1.40 9.58 15.37
CA ARG A 86 -1.70 11.02 15.25
C ARG A 86 -0.75 11.77 14.32
N PHE A 87 0.46 11.26 14.13
CA PHE A 87 1.47 11.83 13.24
C PHE A 87 1.36 11.34 11.80
N CYS A 88 0.56 10.28 11.52
CA CYS A 88 0.56 9.59 10.24
C CYS A 88 -0.59 10.03 9.33
N GLN A 89 -0.29 10.75 8.27
CA GLN A 89 -1.27 11.16 7.28
C GLN A 89 -1.77 9.99 6.42
N ALA A 90 -0.91 9.00 6.14
CA ALA A 90 -1.25 7.86 5.29
C ALA A 90 -2.44 7.04 5.82
N GLY A 91 -2.55 6.88 7.14
CA GLY A 91 -3.67 6.22 7.79
C GLY A 91 -5.03 6.89 7.55
N PHE A 92 -5.06 8.18 7.20
CA PHE A 92 -6.28 8.92 6.84
C PHE A 92 -6.52 8.93 5.34
N ILE A 93 -5.47 9.17 4.53
CA ILE A 93 -5.58 9.28 3.07
C ILE A 93 -6.04 7.98 2.44
N TYR A 94 -5.55 6.82 2.89
CA TYR A 94 -5.79 5.54 2.25
C TYR A 94 -6.93 4.72 2.85
N ARG A 95 -7.75 5.27 3.74
CA ARG A 95 -8.99 4.62 4.21
C ARG A 95 -10.04 4.54 3.10
N PRO A 96 -10.92 3.50 3.12
CA PRO A 96 -10.98 2.35 4.02
C PRO A 96 -9.90 1.31 3.73
N ILE A 97 -9.69 0.37 4.66
CA ILE A 97 -8.86 -0.81 4.41
C ILE A 97 -9.56 -1.71 3.39
N ARG A 98 -8.75 -2.25 2.49
CA ARG A 98 -9.16 -3.20 1.46
C ARG A 98 -8.06 -4.21 1.27
N GLU A 99 -8.34 -5.44 1.66
CA GLU A 99 -7.40 -6.56 1.63
C GLU A 99 -7.61 -7.42 0.39
N LYS A 100 -6.54 -8.02 -0.10
CA LYS A 100 -6.61 -9.15 -1.02
C LYS A 100 -6.76 -10.44 -0.24
N SER A 101 -7.46 -11.42 -0.80
CA SER A 101 -7.53 -12.76 -0.22
C SER A 101 -6.19 -13.48 -0.31
N VAL A 102 -6.00 -14.47 0.57
CA VAL A 102 -4.80 -15.31 0.60
C VAL A 102 -4.55 -15.98 -0.75
N GLU A 103 -5.61 -16.47 -1.40
CA GLU A 103 -5.52 -17.10 -2.73
C GLU A 103 -5.06 -16.12 -3.80
N THR A 104 -5.58 -14.88 -3.77
CA THR A 104 -5.19 -13.84 -4.73
C THR A 104 -3.74 -13.46 -4.55
N ILE A 105 -3.29 -13.25 -3.30
CA ILE A 105 -1.90 -12.94 -2.98
C ILE A 105 -0.97 -14.06 -3.47
N ASN A 106 -1.29 -15.32 -3.16
CA ASN A 106 -0.46 -16.44 -3.59
C ASN A 106 -0.39 -16.57 -5.11
N ARG A 107 -1.53 -16.47 -5.80
CA ARG A 107 -1.58 -16.56 -7.26
C ARG A 107 -0.77 -15.45 -7.92
N GLN A 108 -0.93 -14.21 -7.46
CA GLN A 108 -0.23 -13.06 -8.01
C GLN A 108 1.27 -13.10 -7.70
N SER A 109 1.65 -13.44 -6.47
CA SER A 109 3.05 -13.63 -6.06
C SER A 109 3.76 -14.70 -6.90
N LYS A 110 3.08 -15.83 -7.13
CA LYS A 110 3.63 -16.91 -7.96
C LYS A 110 3.82 -16.46 -9.41
N ALA A 111 2.83 -15.80 -10.01
CA ALA A 111 2.93 -15.26 -11.36
C ALA A 111 4.06 -14.22 -11.50
N LEU A 112 4.25 -13.35 -10.49
CA LEU A 112 5.35 -12.40 -10.43
C LEU A 112 6.71 -13.10 -10.49
N ILE A 113 6.94 -14.07 -9.62
CA ILE A 113 8.20 -14.81 -9.55
C ILE A 113 8.45 -15.59 -10.84
N ASP A 114 7.44 -16.31 -11.33
CA ASP A 114 7.57 -17.14 -12.54
C ASP A 114 7.85 -16.30 -13.78
N SER A 115 7.33 -15.06 -13.87
CA SER A 115 7.51 -14.19 -15.04
C SER A 115 8.79 -13.35 -14.99
N THR A 116 9.33 -13.07 -13.81
CA THR A 116 10.49 -12.17 -13.63
C THR A 116 11.79 -12.93 -13.36
N GLY A 117 11.70 -14.10 -12.74
CA GLY A 117 12.88 -14.85 -12.31
C GLY A 117 13.55 -14.27 -11.05
N TYR A 118 12.93 -13.34 -10.34
CA TYR A 118 13.46 -12.81 -9.08
C TYR A 118 13.52 -13.89 -8.00
N ASP A 119 14.52 -13.81 -7.14
CA ASP A 119 14.71 -14.69 -5.98
C ASP A 119 14.26 -14.07 -4.65
N GLU A 120 13.65 -12.87 -4.70
CA GLU A 120 13.04 -12.19 -3.56
C GLU A 120 11.61 -11.74 -3.88
N LEU A 121 10.69 -12.06 -2.96
CA LEU A 121 9.33 -11.56 -2.92
C LEU A 121 9.16 -10.64 -1.72
N SER A 122 8.80 -9.38 -1.94
CA SER A 122 8.49 -8.41 -0.89
C SER A 122 6.99 -8.13 -0.84
N LEU A 123 6.39 -8.25 0.34
CA LEU A 123 5.01 -7.86 0.54
C LEU A 123 4.92 -6.34 0.76
N CYS A 124 3.92 -5.69 0.19
CA CYS A 124 3.74 -4.24 0.28
C CYS A 124 2.42 -3.89 0.95
N SER A 125 2.52 -3.11 2.03
CA SER A 125 1.38 -2.51 2.73
C SER A 125 1.86 -1.42 3.69
N LEU A 126 0.93 -0.71 4.32
CA LEU A 126 1.24 0.26 5.39
C LEU A 126 1.51 -0.40 6.76
N SER A 127 1.10 -1.66 6.95
CA SER A 127 1.31 -2.41 8.19
C SER A 127 1.06 -3.89 7.95
N THR A 128 2.06 -4.61 7.47
CA THR A 128 1.94 -6.01 7.00
C THR A 128 1.36 -6.95 8.07
N SER A 129 1.74 -6.77 9.32
CA SER A 129 1.24 -7.55 10.45
C SER A 129 -0.25 -7.32 10.79
N ASP A 130 -0.88 -6.30 10.22
CA ASP A 130 -2.29 -5.99 10.45
C ASP A 130 -3.24 -6.63 9.41
N HIS A 131 -2.73 -7.42 8.47
CA HIS A 131 -3.58 -8.17 7.56
C HIS A 131 -4.44 -9.19 8.33
N SER A 132 -5.75 -9.24 8.06
CA SER A 132 -6.70 -10.06 8.84
C SER A 132 -6.37 -11.56 8.86
N CYS A 133 -5.77 -12.06 7.77
CA CYS A 133 -5.35 -13.46 7.61
C CYS A 133 -3.82 -13.60 7.54
N VAL A 134 -3.04 -12.80 8.29
CA VAL A 134 -1.58 -12.75 8.16
C VAL A 134 -0.92 -14.11 8.37
N ASN A 135 -1.34 -14.88 9.35
CA ASN A 135 -0.75 -16.20 9.65
C ASN A 135 -0.99 -17.22 8.53
N GLU A 136 -2.22 -17.27 8.00
CA GLU A 136 -2.60 -18.14 6.89
C GLU A 136 -1.85 -17.73 5.61
N MET A 137 -1.83 -16.45 5.31
CA MET A 137 -1.11 -15.87 4.16
C MET A 137 0.38 -16.25 4.20
N LEU A 138 1.04 -16.01 5.33
CA LEU A 138 2.47 -16.31 5.47
C LEU A 138 2.75 -17.80 5.42
N THR A 139 1.92 -18.64 6.02
CA THR A 139 2.07 -20.09 5.93
C THR A 139 1.99 -20.55 4.47
N SER A 140 0.98 -20.09 3.75
CA SER A 140 0.77 -20.44 2.34
C SER A 140 1.90 -19.94 1.43
N LEU A 141 2.43 -18.74 1.66
CA LEU A 141 3.58 -18.21 0.91
C LEU A 141 4.85 -19.00 1.22
N ILE A 142 5.12 -19.28 2.49
CA ILE A 142 6.33 -20.00 2.93
C ILE A 142 6.40 -21.42 2.37
N ASP A 143 5.27 -22.11 2.22
CA ASP A 143 5.21 -23.49 1.72
C ASP A 143 5.89 -23.65 0.35
N TRP A 144 5.71 -22.68 -0.55
CA TRP A 144 6.35 -22.76 -1.87
C TRP A 144 7.64 -21.93 -1.95
N THR A 145 7.74 -20.77 -1.26
CA THR A 145 8.95 -19.94 -1.31
C THR A 145 10.17 -20.67 -0.73
N VAL A 146 9.99 -21.46 0.34
CA VAL A 146 11.07 -22.32 0.91
C VAL A 146 11.53 -23.35 -0.10
N ARG A 147 10.58 -24.05 -0.75
CA ARG A 147 10.89 -25.07 -1.74
C ARG A 147 11.62 -24.48 -2.95
N ASP A 148 11.16 -23.35 -3.43
CA ASP A 148 11.66 -22.70 -4.64
C ASP A 148 12.86 -21.76 -4.34
N LYS A 149 13.30 -21.68 -3.05
CA LYS A 149 14.42 -20.84 -2.54
C LYS A 149 14.22 -19.34 -2.77
N ILE A 150 12.98 -18.89 -2.74
CA ILE A 150 12.60 -17.47 -2.85
C ILE A 150 12.64 -16.84 -1.46
N ASN A 151 13.37 -15.74 -1.33
CA ASN A 151 13.42 -14.97 -0.09
C ASN A 151 12.11 -14.18 0.11
N LEU A 152 11.50 -14.29 1.29
CA LEU A 152 10.28 -13.54 1.63
C LEU A 152 10.64 -12.36 2.55
N SER A 153 10.34 -11.14 2.08
CA SER A 153 10.59 -9.89 2.80
C SER A 153 9.28 -9.25 3.27
N LEU A 154 9.24 -8.88 4.55
CA LEU A 154 8.10 -8.25 5.20
C LEU A 154 8.45 -6.84 5.67
N PRO A 155 8.18 -5.82 4.87
CA PRO A 155 8.35 -4.44 5.30
C PRO A 155 7.20 -3.99 6.23
N SER A 156 7.40 -2.85 6.89
CA SER A 156 6.37 -2.15 7.67
C SER A 156 5.80 -3.00 8.82
N LEU A 157 6.68 -3.59 9.61
CA LEU A 157 6.30 -4.35 10.79
C LEU A 157 6.16 -3.45 12.01
N ARG A 158 5.17 -3.73 12.84
CA ARG A 158 4.97 -3.10 14.15
C ARG A 158 5.45 -4.02 15.25
N VAL A 159 6.06 -3.43 16.28
CA VAL A 159 6.58 -4.19 17.42
C VAL A 159 5.47 -4.85 18.23
N ASP A 160 4.31 -4.20 18.31
CA ASP A 160 3.17 -4.62 19.13
C ASP A 160 2.31 -5.75 18.53
N ASN A 161 2.56 -6.13 17.28
CA ASN A 161 1.74 -7.12 16.57
C ASN A 161 2.59 -8.15 15.79
N PHE A 162 3.73 -8.57 16.37
CA PHE A 162 4.64 -9.51 15.74
C PHE A 162 4.99 -10.64 16.69
N SER A 163 4.62 -11.88 16.36
CA SER A 163 4.83 -13.04 17.20
C SER A 163 6.14 -13.77 16.90
N ASP A 164 6.71 -14.44 17.91
CA ASP A 164 7.91 -15.27 17.76
C ASP A 164 7.70 -16.38 16.71
N GLU A 165 6.49 -16.92 16.61
CA GLU A 165 6.14 -17.92 15.59
C GLU A 165 6.33 -17.39 14.16
N LEU A 166 6.01 -16.12 13.92
CA LEU A 166 6.24 -15.47 12.62
C LEU A 166 7.76 -15.32 12.34
N VAL A 167 8.55 -14.96 13.34
CA VAL A 167 10.01 -14.88 13.22
C VAL A 167 10.59 -16.22 12.80
N ASP A 168 10.18 -17.29 13.49
CA ASP A 168 10.66 -18.64 13.21
C ASP A 168 10.31 -19.12 11.79
N LYS A 169 9.11 -18.79 11.33
CA LYS A 169 8.68 -19.12 9.96
C LYS A 169 9.52 -18.39 8.91
N LEU A 170 9.76 -17.09 9.10
CA LEU A 170 10.52 -16.27 8.15
C LEU A 170 12.00 -16.62 8.08
N SER A 171 12.59 -17.08 9.19
CA SER A 171 14.01 -17.45 9.24
C SER A 171 14.37 -18.73 8.47
N LYS A 172 13.36 -19.49 7.99
CA LYS A 172 13.56 -20.79 7.33
C LYS A 172 14.21 -20.72 5.95
N VAL A 173 13.97 -19.64 5.18
CA VAL A 173 14.52 -19.50 3.82
C VAL A 173 15.89 -18.83 3.85
N ARG A 174 15.93 -17.62 4.36
CA ARG A 174 17.14 -16.81 4.48
C ARG A 174 16.97 -15.85 5.64
N ARG A 175 18.03 -15.63 6.40
CA ARG A 175 18.02 -14.57 7.42
C ARG A 175 17.98 -13.23 6.73
N SER A 176 16.79 -12.62 6.66
CA SER A 176 16.59 -11.24 6.23
C SER A 176 16.51 -10.33 7.45
N GLY A 177 16.99 -9.09 7.31
CA GLY A 177 16.79 -8.07 8.34
C GLY A 177 15.31 -7.74 8.46
N LEU A 178 14.81 -7.65 9.70
CA LEU A 178 13.47 -7.14 9.98
C LEU A 178 13.58 -5.68 10.42
N THR A 179 12.71 -4.83 9.85
CA THR A 179 12.64 -3.43 10.21
C THR A 179 11.37 -3.18 11.00
N PHE A 180 11.52 -2.73 12.24
CA PHE A 180 10.42 -2.41 13.13
C PHE A 180 10.34 -0.91 13.39
N ALA A 181 9.11 -0.40 13.45
CA ALA A 181 8.82 0.94 13.92
C ALA A 181 8.20 0.86 15.33
N PRO A 182 8.80 1.48 16.37
CA PRO A 182 8.24 1.53 17.71
C PRO A 182 7.04 2.45 17.84
N GLU A 183 6.82 3.34 16.85
CA GLU A 183 5.71 4.29 16.70
C GLU A 183 5.67 5.43 17.75
N ALA A 184 6.32 5.26 18.89
CA ALA A 184 6.44 6.29 19.93
C ALA A 184 7.74 6.12 20.72
N GLY A 185 8.31 7.23 21.21
CA GLY A 185 9.51 7.25 22.05
C GLY A 185 9.21 7.20 23.55
N THR A 186 7.95 7.35 23.93
CA THR A 186 7.46 7.32 25.33
C THR A 186 6.12 6.61 25.39
N GLN A 187 5.80 6.12 26.58
CA GLN A 187 4.45 5.59 26.88
C GLN A 187 3.42 6.70 26.94
#